data_fb2b36730f1bac2477d877ebd3ee2c29
#
_entry.id   fb2b36730f1bac2477d877ebd3ee2c29
#
_cell.length_a   1.000
_cell.length_b   1.000
_cell.length_c   1.000
_cell.angle_alpha   90.00
_cell.angle_beta   90.00
_cell.angle_gamma   90.00
#
_symmetry.space_group_name_H-M   'P 1'
#
loop_
_entity.id
_entity.type
_entity.pdbx_description
1 polymer ?
#
loop_
_entity_poly.entity_id
_entity_poly.type
_entity_poly.pdbx_seq_one_letter_code
_entity_poly.pdbx_strand_id
1 'polypeptide(L)'
;EKAKIFIKLGTGNRTIASQKTSQFFTQLDLSYNLNLNPKNSIHIRNQTFYLQSDDYVINELFRFGGINSIRGFNENSLQANAFTGIIAEYRYLLASNLYLHSITDFGYFQDKTSNIEDRLLGLGFGFGLFTKNGLFNLVYANGSTSEQAIKLSNSIVHISFKTNF
;
A
#
# COMPACT_ATOMS: atom_id res chain seq x y z
N GLU A 1 -15.07 8.76 -8.26
CA GLU A 1 -14.92 9.35 -6.91
C GLU A 1 -13.63 10.18 -6.88
N LYS A 2 -13.72 11.45 -6.46
CA LYS A 2 -12.58 12.38 -6.48
C LYS A 2 -11.67 12.23 -5.27
N ALA A 3 -12.26 12.00 -4.11
CA ALA A 3 -11.57 11.82 -2.84
C ALA A 3 -12.23 10.72 -2.00
N LYS A 4 -11.43 9.98 -1.25
CA LYS A 4 -11.90 8.99 -0.30
C LYS A 4 -11.09 9.09 0.98
N ILE A 5 -11.77 9.02 2.11
CA ILE A 5 -11.17 9.06 3.44
C ILE A 5 -11.72 7.88 4.23
N PHE A 6 -10.82 7.11 4.82
CA PHE A 6 -11.15 6.05 5.76
C PHE A 6 -10.29 6.23 7.01
N ILE A 7 -10.93 6.26 8.18
CA ILE A 7 -10.27 6.35 9.48
C ILE A 7 -10.83 5.25 10.36
N LYS A 8 -9.95 4.50 11.00
CA LYS A 8 -10.31 3.48 11.99
C LYS A 8 -9.46 3.68 13.24
N LEU A 9 -10.11 3.76 14.39
CA LEU A 9 -9.49 3.88 15.70
C LEU A 9 -9.99 2.72 16.56
N GLY A 10 -9.14 2.19 17.41
CA GLY A 10 -9.54 1.14 18.32
C GLY A 10 -8.63 1.04 19.54
N THR A 11 -9.23 0.61 20.64
CA THR A 11 -8.54 0.25 21.87
C THR A 11 -8.90 -1.17 22.24
N GLY A 12 -7.97 -1.87 22.86
CA GLY A 12 -8.20 -3.24 23.30
C GLY A 12 -7.32 -3.60 24.48
N ASN A 13 -7.70 -4.70 25.13
CA ASN A 13 -6.89 -5.32 26.16
C ASN A 13 -6.66 -6.77 25.77
N ARG A 14 -5.41 -7.22 25.90
CA ARG A 14 -5.02 -8.60 25.71
C ARG A 14 -4.54 -9.18 27.03
N THR A 15 -4.89 -10.44 27.31
CA THR A 15 -4.40 -11.15 28.49
C THR A 15 -3.70 -12.42 28.02
N ILE A 16 -2.40 -12.56 28.32
CA ILE A 16 -1.59 -13.75 28.05
C ILE A 16 -0.97 -14.16 29.37
N ALA A 17 -1.17 -15.42 29.79
CA ALA A 17 -0.59 -15.98 31.04
C ALA A 17 -0.76 -15.06 32.26
N SER A 18 -1.97 -14.48 32.42
CA SER A 18 -2.34 -13.54 33.50
C SER A 18 -1.75 -12.13 33.38
N GLN A 19 -0.95 -11.85 32.39
CA GLN A 19 -0.45 -10.50 32.12
C GLN A 19 -1.43 -9.76 31.18
N LYS A 20 -1.94 -8.63 31.63
CA LYS A 20 -2.86 -7.78 30.87
C LYS A 20 -2.06 -6.67 30.17
N THR A 21 -2.21 -6.58 28.86
CA THR A 21 -1.58 -5.56 28.01
C THR A 21 -2.66 -4.70 27.38
N SER A 22 -2.53 -3.38 27.48
CA SER A 22 -3.41 -2.42 26.80
C SER A 22 -2.87 -2.07 25.42
N GLN A 23 -3.77 -1.88 24.46
CA GLN A 23 -3.42 -1.59 23.08
C GLN A 23 -4.27 -0.44 22.55
N PHE A 24 -3.66 0.37 21.69
CA PHE A 24 -4.33 1.38 20.89
C PHE A 24 -3.87 1.25 19.45
N PHE A 25 -4.79 1.31 18.49
CA PHE A 25 -4.41 1.38 17.08
C PHE A 25 -5.18 2.45 16.33
N THR A 26 -4.54 2.98 15.30
CA THR A 26 -5.15 3.86 14.31
C THR A 26 -4.78 3.41 12.91
N GLN A 27 -5.74 3.52 12.01
CA GLN A 27 -5.54 3.28 10.58
C GLN A 27 -6.16 4.45 9.82
N LEU A 28 -5.40 5.00 8.89
CA LEU A 28 -5.80 6.08 8.00
C LEU A 28 -5.54 5.65 6.56
N ASP A 29 -6.51 5.86 5.70
CA ASP A 29 -6.40 5.64 4.26
C ASP A 29 -7.06 6.83 3.55
N LEU A 30 -6.24 7.63 2.89
CA LEU A 30 -6.65 8.83 2.16
C LEU A 30 -6.34 8.63 0.69
N SER A 31 -7.28 8.88 -0.20
CA SER A 31 -6.98 8.89 -1.63
C SER A 31 -7.60 10.08 -2.33
N TYR A 32 -6.91 10.57 -3.34
CA TYR A 32 -7.33 11.70 -4.15
C TYR A 32 -6.97 11.48 -5.62
N ASN A 33 -7.92 11.81 -6.50
CA ASN A 33 -7.74 11.81 -7.93
C ASN A 33 -7.77 13.24 -8.45
N LEU A 34 -6.66 13.71 -8.98
CA LEU A 34 -6.51 15.01 -9.62
C LEU A 34 -6.55 14.84 -11.14
N ASN A 35 -7.62 15.30 -11.77
CA ASN A 35 -7.72 15.33 -13.23
C ASN A 35 -7.01 16.58 -13.74
N LEU A 36 -5.94 16.42 -14.49
CA LEU A 36 -5.19 17.51 -15.11
C LEU A 36 -5.88 17.96 -16.42
N ASN A 37 -6.36 17.00 -17.21
CA ASN A 37 -7.13 17.20 -18.43
C ASN A 37 -7.92 15.91 -18.76
N PRO A 38 -8.71 15.83 -19.86
CA PRO A 38 -9.51 14.65 -20.18
C PRO A 38 -8.75 13.34 -20.34
N LYS A 39 -7.43 13.39 -20.61
CA LYS A 39 -6.59 12.20 -20.80
C LYS A 39 -5.60 11.94 -19.67
N ASN A 40 -5.34 12.93 -18.82
CA ASN A 40 -4.27 12.85 -17.82
C ASN A 40 -4.80 13.08 -16.43
N SER A 41 -4.43 12.21 -15.50
CA SER A 41 -4.76 12.34 -14.10
C SER A 41 -3.62 11.87 -13.19
N ILE A 42 -3.61 12.35 -11.97
CA ILE A 42 -2.71 11.89 -10.90
C ILE A 42 -3.59 11.26 -9.82
N HIS A 43 -3.26 10.04 -9.44
CA HIS A 43 -3.84 9.38 -8.28
C HIS A 43 -2.80 9.36 -7.16
N ILE A 44 -3.20 9.85 -6.00
CA ILE A 44 -2.35 9.82 -4.79
C ILE A 44 -3.16 9.16 -3.68
N ARG A 45 -2.53 8.23 -2.97
CA ARG A 45 -3.09 7.58 -1.79
C ARG A 45 -2.06 7.60 -0.67
N ASN A 46 -2.47 8.00 0.52
CA ASN A 46 -1.73 7.77 1.74
C ASN A 46 -2.37 6.63 2.51
N GLN A 47 -1.53 5.72 2.98
CA GLN A 47 -1.94 4.61 3.84
C GLN A 47 -1.07 4.66 5.09
N THR A 48 -1.68 4.80 6.25
CA THR A 48 -0.97 4.89 7.54
C THR A 48 -1.60 3.94 8.54
N PHE A 49 -0.78 3.24 9.27
CA PHE A 49 -1.16 2.37 10.39
C PHE A 49 -0.22 2.59 11.56
N TYR A 50 -0.77 2.63 12.76
CA TYR A 50 -0.02 2.71 14.00
C TYR A 50 -0.68 1.86 15.08
N LEU A 51 0.09 0.95 15.67
CA LEU A 51 -0.27 0.15 16.83
C LEU A 51 0.68 0.47 17.97
N GLN A 52 0.11 0.89 19.08
CA GLN A 52 0.80 1.05 20.37
C GLN A 52 0.42 -0.09 21.31
N SER A 53 1.42 -0.77 21.84
CA SER A 53 1.25 -1.83 22.85
C SER A 53 2.50 -1.89 23.71
N ASP A 54 2.38 -2.37 24.94
CA ASP A 54 3.54 -2.65 25.80
C ASP A 54 4.31 -3.90 25.33
N ASP A 55 3.60 -4.79 24.63
CA ASP A 55 4.16 -5.98 24.02
C ASP A 55 3.50 -6.23 22.67
N TYR A 56 4.25 -6.69 21.66
CA TYR A 56 3.77 -6.86 20.29
C TYR A 56 3.70 -8.34 19.91
N VAL A 57 2.59 -8.74 19.29
CA VAL A 57 2.38 -10.08 18.75
C VAL A 57 2.30 -9.97 17.21
N ILE A 58 3.00 -10.86 16.52
CA ILE A 58 3.10 -10.86 15.04
C ILE A 58 1.73 -10.82 14.34
N ASN A 59 0.72 -11.50 14.89
CA ASN A 59 -0.62 -11.54 14.30
C ASN A 59 -1.40 -10.22 14.43
N GLU A 60 -0.93 -9.28 15.25
CA GLU A 60 -1.55 -7.95 15.43
C GLU A 60 -0.90 -6.90 14.53
N LEU A 61 0.25 -7.21 13.94
CA LEU A 61 0.95 -6.29 13.06
C LEU A 61 0.20 -6.09 11.74
N PHE A 62 0.28 -4.89 11.24
CA PHE A 62 -0.25 -4.54 9.93
C PHE A 62 0.60 -5.18 8.84
N ARG A 63 -0.06 -5.91 7.95
CA ARG A 63 0.58 -6.51 6.79
C ARG A 63 0.40 -5.63 5.56
N PHE A 64 1.48 -5.44 4.81
CA PHE A 64 1.50 -4.57 3.65
C PHE A 64 2.52 -5.05 2.60
N GLY A 65 2.64 -4.31 1.50
CA GLY A 65 3.31 -4.69 0.26
C GLY A 65 2.31 -5.21 -0.77
N GLY A 66 2.65 -5.15 -2.05
CA GLY A 66 1.81 -5.62 -3.14
C GLY A 66 1.00 -4.54 -3.83
N ILE A 67 0.09 -4.96 -4.70
CA ILE A 67 -0.63 -4.07 -5.62
C ILE A 67 -1.53 -3.03 -4.91
N ASN A 68 -1.99 -3.33 -3.71
CA ASN A 68 -2.87 -2.45 -2.92
C ASN A 68 -2.11 -1.62 -1.86
N SER A 69 -0.78 -1.70 -1.82
CA SER A 69 0.09 -0.99 -0.90
C SER A 69 1.35 -0.52 -1.63
N ILE A 70 2.55 -0.71 -1.07
CA ILE A 70 3.82 -0.37 -1.75
C ILE A 70 4.13 -1.46 -2.78
N ARG A 71 4.15 -1.09 -4.05
CA ARG A 71 4.39 -2.02 -5.17
C ARG A 71 5.87 -2.29 -5.36
N GLY A 72 6.20 -3.44 -5.99
CA GLY A 72 7.56 -3.95 -6.08
C GLY A 72 7.97 -4.82 -4.90
N PHE A 73 7.03 -5.09 -3.97
CA PHE A 73 7.15 -6.06 -2.88
C PHE A 73 6.04 -7.10 -3.02
N ASN A 74 6.26 -8.33 -2.56
CA ASN A 74 5.23 -9.37 -2.59
C ASN A 74 4.01 -8.97 -1.75
N GLU A 75 2.85 -9.51 -2.11
CA GLU A 75 1.60 -9.20 -1.41
C GLU A 75 1.70 -9.61 0.06
N ASN A 76 1.42 -8.65 0.97
CA ASN A 76 1.45 -8.84 2.42
C ASN A 76 2.76 -9.42 2.99
N SER A 77 3.89 -9.22 2.29
CA SER A 77 5.20 -9.77 2.70
C SER A 77 5.88 -8.98 3.81
N LEU A 78 5.48 -7.76 4.01
CA LEU A 78 6.02 -6.87 5.05
C LEU A 78 5.00 -6.73 6.18
N GLN A 79 5.50 -6.46 7.39
CA GLN A 79 4.68 -6.25 8.57
C GLN A 79 5.21 -5.09 9.41
N ALA A 80 4.33 -4.41 10.15
CA ALA A 80 4.69 -3.26 10.95
C ALA A 80 3.75 -3.02 12.13
N ASN A 81 4.29 -2.50 13.24
CA ASN A 81 3.50 -1.81 14.25
C ASN A 81 3.28 -0.33 13.91
N ALA A 82 4.16 0.26 13.09
CA ALA A 82 4.00 1.59 12.53
C ALA A 82 4.35 1.58 11.04
N PHE A 83 3.45 2.07 10.21
CA PHE A 83 3.62 2.16 8.76
C PHE A 83 2.99 3.43 8.23
N THR A 84 3.66 4.10 7.33
CA THR A 84 3.09 5.14 6.48
C THR A 84 3.61 5.00 5.06
N GLY A 85 2.71 5.09 4.09
CA GLY A 85 3.04 4.97 2.67
C GLY A 85 2.30 6.01 1.83
N ILE A 86 2.99 6.53 0.83
CA ILE A 86 2.44 7.36 -0.24
C ILE A 86 2.53 6.56 -1.53
N ILE A 87 1.39 6.29 -2.12
CA ILE A 87 1.21 5.55 -3.36
C ILE A 87 0.78 6.55 -4.41
N ALA A 88 1.61 6.75 -5.43
CA ALA A 88 1.37 7.75 -6.46
C ALA A 88 1.38 7.13 -7.87
N GLU A 89 0.42 7.57 -8.70
CA GLU A 89 0.30 7.15 -10.10
C GLU A 89 0.03 8.37 -10.96
N TYR A 90 0.81 8.53 -12.01
CA TYR A 90 0.39 9.34 -13.15
C TYR A 90 -0.27 8.43 -14.17
N ARG A 91 -1.51 8.76 -14.55
CA ARG A 91 -2.36 7.96 -15.43
C ARG A 91 -2.60 8.70 -16.74
N TYR A 92 -2.38 8.02 -17.85
CA TYR A 92 -2.66 8.48 -19.19
C TYR A 92 -3.72 7.60 -19.86
N LEU A 93 -4.87 8.19 -20.22
CA LEU A 93 -5.96 7.51 -20.89
C LEU A 93 -5.60 7.33 -22.38
N LEU A 94 -5.25 6.11 -22.77
CA LEU A 94 -4.89 5.75 -24.14
C LEU A 94 -6.11 5.54 -25.02
N ALA A 95 -7.15 4.90 -24.46
CA ALA A 95 -8.45 4.68 -25.08
C ALA A 95 -9.56 4.84 -24.03
N SER A 96 -10.82 4.86 -24.44
CA SER A 96 -11.96 5.05 -23.52
C SER A 96 -12.01 4.05 -22.36
N ASN A 97 -11.39 2.89 -22.53
CA ASN A 97 -11.37 1.81 -21.55
C ASN A 97 -9.95 1.34 -21.16
N LEU A 98 -8.89 2.00 -21.65
CA LEU A 98 -7.50 1.61 -21.41
C LEU A 98 -6.69 2.82 -20.96
N TYR A 99 -6.04 2.72 -19.81
CA TYR A 99 -5.06 3.70 -19.35
C TYR A 99 -3.71 3.06 -19.05
N LEU A 100 -2.65 3.81 -19.29
CA LEU A 100 -1.30 3.51 -18.84
C LEU A 100 -1.02 4.31 -17.57
N HIS A 101 -0.20 3.79 -16.69
CA HIS A 101 0.23 4.53 -15.50
C HIS A 101 1.67 4.25 -15.11
N SER A 102 2.36 5.29 -14.62
CA SER A 102 3.60 5.15 -13.88
C SER A 102 3.31 4.95 -12.41
N ILE A 103 4.28 4.38 -11.70
CA ILE A 103 4.20 4.07 -10.29
C ILE A 103 5.39 4.70 -9.59
N THR A 104 5.10 5.41 -8.49
CA THR A 104 6.11 5.97 -7.61
C THR A 104 5.57 5.90 -6.19
N ASP A 105 6.01 4.90 -5.44
CA ASP A 105 5.54 4.61 -4.09
C ASP A 105 6.67 4.85 -3.09
N PHE A 106 6.36 5.50 -1.98
CA PHE A 106 7.27 5.69 -0.85
C PHE A 106 6.65 5.14 0.41
N GLY A 107 7.43 4.45 1.22
CA GLY A 107 7.00 3.93 2.50
C GLY A 107 8.07 4.10 3.57
N TYR A 108 7.60 4.17 4.80
CA TYR A 108 8.40 3.99 6.00
C TYR A 108 7.66 3.07 6.96
N PHE A 109 8.37 2.14 7.57
CA PHE A 109 7.79 1.23 8.55
C PHE A 109 8.71 0.94 9.70
N GLN A 110 8.11 0.53 10.82
CA GLN A 110 8.80 0.00 11.98
C GLN A 110 8.12 -1.30 12.43
N ASP A 111 8.90 -2.34 12.60
CA ASP A 111 8.50 -3.62 13.20
C ASP A 111 9.28 -3.83 14.50
N LYS A 112 8.63 -3.58 15.63
CA LYS A 112 9.23 -3.77 16.95
C LYS A 112 9.41 -5.24 17.35
N THR A 113 8.74 -6.17 16.69
CA THR A 113 8.93 -7.61 16.96
C THR A 113 10.25 -8.13 16.41
N SER A 114 10.70 -7.56 15.29
CA SER A 114 11.97 -7.91 14.62
C SER A 114 13.05 -6.86 14.85
N ASN A 115 12.72 -5.74 15.51
CA ASN A 115 13.58 -4.56 15.71
C ASN A 115 14.11 -4.01 14.37
N ILE A 116 13.22 -3.94 13.36
CA ILE A 116 13.53 -3.44 12.02
C ILE A 116 12.78 -2.13 11.79
N GLU A 117 13.46 -1.17 11.22
CA GLU A 117 12.86 0.02 10.62
C GLU A 117 13.52 0.28 9.26
N ASP A 118 12.71 0.66 8.26
CA ASP A 118 13.25 0.87 6.92
C ASP A 118 12.38 1.82 6.10
N ARG A 119 12.98 2.32 5.03
CA ARG A 119 12.34 3.12 3.99
C ARG A 119 12.20 2.28 2.74
N LEU A 120 11.05 2.44 2.09
CA LEU A 120 10.70 1.68 0.91
C LEU A 120 10.48 2.63 -0.27
N LEU A 121 10.97 2.23 -1.42
CA LEU A 121 10.70 2.88 -2.69
C LEU A 121 10.18 1.83 -3.67
N GLY A 122 9.02 2.07 -4.26
CA GLY A 122 8.46 1.27 -5.35
C GLY A 122 8.44 2.09 -6.63
N LEU A 123 9.07 1.60 -7.69
CA LEU A 123 9.04 2.22 -9.01
C LEU A 123 8.54 1.22 -10.05
N GLY A 124 7.71 1.71 -10.97
CA GLY A 124 7.19 0.83 -12.00
C GLY A 124 6.25 1.51 -12.99
N PHE A 125 5.60 0.67 -13.75
CA PHE A 125 4.57 1.07 -14.71
C PHE A 125 3.55 -0.03 -14.88
N GLY A 126 2.39 0.31 -15.40
CA GLY A 126 1.33 -0.65 -15.62
C GLY A 126 0.27 -0.14 -16.58
N PHE A 127 -0.76 -0.95 -16.74
CA PHE A 127 -1.96 -0.54 -17.45
C PHE A 127 -3.20 -1.05 -16.74
N GLY A 128 -4.28 -0.29 -16.88
CA GLY A 128 -5.60 -0.68 -16.41
C GLY A 128 -6.58 -0.73 -17.57
N LEU A 129 -7.34 -1.83 -17.65
CA LEU A 129 -8.35 -2.08 -18.67
C LEU A 129 -9.73 -2.17 -18.00
N PHE A 130 -10.60 -1.22 -18.32
CA PHE A 130 -12.01 -1.28 -17.92
C PHE A 130 -12.75 -2.25 -18.82
N THR A 131 -13.40 -3.22 -18.21
CA THR A 131 -14.27 -4.19 -18.86
C THR A 131 -15.70 -4.03 -18.35
N LYS A 132 -16.67 -4.69 -18.97
CA LYS A 132 -18.06 -4.73 -18.49
C LYS A 132 -18.18 -5.31 -17.07
N ASN A 133 -17.27 -6.20 -16.69
CA ASN A 133 -17.31 -6.93 -15.42
C ASN A 133 -16.40 -6.33 -14.36
N GLY A 134 -15.59 -5.33 -14.68
CA GLY A 134 -14.68 -4.71 -13.70
C GLY A 134 -13.41 -4.15 -14.32
N LEU A 135 -12.46 -3.80 -13.47
CA LEU A 135 -11.16 -3.27 -13.82
C LEU A 135 -10.09 -4.36 -13.71
N PHE A 136 -9.48 -4.71 -14.83
CA PHE A 136 -8.24 -5.49 -14.88
C PHE A 136 -7.05 -4.54 -14.76
N ASN A 137 -6.11 -4.84 -13.89
CA ASN A 137 -4.90 -4.04 -13.70
C ASN A 137 -3.66 -4.94 -13.71
N LEU A 138 -2.67 -4.58 -14.52
CA LEU A 138 -1.37 -5.24 -14.59
C LEU A 138 -0.28 -4.22 -14.33
N VAL A 139 0.63 -4.56 -13.43
CA VAL A 139 1.70 -3.69 -12.95
C VAL A 139 3.02 -4.43 -12.96
N TYR A 140 4.04 -3.83 -13.53
CA TYR A 140 5.44 -4.23 -13.41
C TYR A 140 6.14 -3.24 -12.50
N ALA A 141 6.62 -3.67 -11.35
CA ALA A 141 7.24 -2.79 -10.37
C ALA A 141 8.47 -3.42 -9.72
N ASN A 142 9.38 -2.56 -9.31
CA ASN A 142 10.59 -2.92 -8.57
C ASN A 142 10.62 -2.17 -7.25
N GLY A 143 10.89 -2.91 -6.17
CA GLY A 143 11.01 -2.37 -4.82
C GLY A 143 12.47 -2.25 -4.38
N SER A 144 12.78 -1.22 -3.61
CA SER A 144 14.05 -1.08 -2.91
C SER A 144 13.85 -0.73 -1.44
N THR A 145 14.81 -1.14 -0.64
CA THR A 145 14.95 -0.84 0.78
C THR A 145 16.27 -0.12 1.02
N SER A 146 16.58 0.25 2.26
CA SER A 146 17.89 0.81 2.59
C SER A 146 19.05 -0.14 2.29
N GLU A 147 18.82 -1.46 2.37
CA GLU A 147 19.81 -2.50 2.14
C GLU A 147 19.79 -3.06 0.71
N GLN A 148 18.64 -2.97 0.01
CA GLN A 148 18.44 -3.53 -1.31
C GLN A 148 18.17 -2.44 -2.34
N ALA A 149 19.16 -2.16 -3.19
CA ALA A 149 18.98 -1.25 -4.32
C ALA A 149 18.02 -1.82 -5.39
N ILE A 150 17.47 -0.95 -6.21
CA ILE A 150 16.66 -1.32 -7.38
C ILE A 150 17.51 -2.20 -8.32
N LYS A 151 16.99 -3.39 -8.64
CA LYS A 151 17.58 -4.32 -9.62
C LYS A 151 16.45 -4.91 -10.47
N LEU A 152 16.59 -4.89 -11.78
CA LEU A 152 15.60 -5.43 -12.71
C LEU A 152 15.29 -6.92 -12.45
N SER A 153 16.25 -7.67 -11.94
CA SER A 153 16.06 -9.09 -11.56
C SER A 153 15.07 -9.28 -10.41
N ASN A 154 14.79 -8.24 -9.63
CA ASN A 154 13.90 -8.29 -8.46
C ASN A 154 12.52 -7.70 -8.77
N SER A 155 12.21 -7.48 -10.05
CA SER A 155 10.94 -6.92 -10.45
C SER A 155 9.80 -7.92 -10.25
N ILE A 156 8.66 -7.41 -9.83
CA ILE A 156 7.45 -8.18 -9.55
C ILE A 156 6.36 -7.75 -10.54
N VAL A 157 5.65 -8.73 -11.08
CA VAL A 157 4.44 -8.51 -11.86
C VAL A 157 3.25 -8.69 -10.93
N HIS A 158 2.48 -7.63 -10.74
CA HIS A 158 1.22 -7.67 -9.99
C HIS A 158 0.04 -7.71 -10.96
N ILE A 159 -0.91 -8.58 -10.70
CA ILE A 159 -2.15 -8.69 -11.47
C ILE A 159 -3.32 -8.56 -10.50
N SER A 160 -4.30 -7.74 -10.84
CA SER A 160 -5.55 -7.67 -10.09
C SER A 160 -6.77 -7.50 -11.01
N PHE A 161 -7.88 -8.05 -10.57
CA PHE A 161 -9.18 -7.85 -11.18
C PHE A 161 -10.17 -7.41 -10.10
N LYS A 162 -10.71 -6.20 -10.24
CA LYS A 162 -11.72 -5.63 -9.32
C LYS A 162 -13.07 -5.63 -10.02
N THR A 163 -13.99 -6.45 -9.53
CA THR A 163 -15.36 -6.51 -10.04
C THR A 163 -16.19 -5.35 -9.48
N ASN A 164 -17.06 -4.78 -10.30
CA ASN A 164 -18.13 -3.88 -9.88
C ASN A 164 -19.43 -4.69 -9.86
N PHE A 165 -19.98 -4.88 -8.68
CA PHE A 165 -21.33 -5.42 -8.49
C PHE A 165 -22.30 -4.26 -8.31
#